data_43ca6bbcd83c5cb0c4c6c42dabccff9e
#
_entry.id   43ca6bbcd83c5cb0c4c6c42dabccff9e
#
_cell.length_a   1.000
_cell.length_b   1.000
_cell.length_c   1.000
_cell.angle_alpha   90.00
_cell.angle_beta   90.00
_cell.angle_gamma   90.00
#
_symmetry.space_group_name_H-M   'P 1'
#
loop_
_entity.id
_entity.type
_entity.pdbx_description
1 polymer ?
#
loop_
_entity_poly.entity_id
_entity_poly.type
_entity_poly.pdbx_seq_one_letter_code
_entity_poly.pdbx_strand_id
1 'polypeptide(L)'
;AFSNAELAREIYLRQNFGIANAEEILLPGTNAKMNEFQALMGLLNLKYVEQEINNRKKKVELYRHYLSKIPGIKLLPNSEKIKQNYAYFPIVVTEEYGMTRDELAVKLQKHNIFPRKYFYPLITDFTCYRGRYRGDTPNARYIADRVLCLPIWGGIENIDIELICEILELKV
;
A
#
# COMPACT_ATOMS: atom_id res chain seq x y z
N ALA A 1 -7.06 15.01 -11.91
CA ALA A 1 -7.94 15.62 -12.91
C ALA A 1 -9.40 15.45 -12.44
N PHE A 2 -10.19 16.52 -12.51
CA PHE A 2 -11.61 16.50 -12.11
C PHE A 2 -12.47 16.52 -13.38
N SER A 3 -13.44 15.64 -13.46
CA SER A 3 -14.45 15.62 -14.54
C SER A 3 -15.61 16.57 -14.25
N ASN A 4 -15.76 17.06 -13.02
CA ASN A 4 -16.81 17.97 -12.59
C ASN A 4 -16.23 19.38 -12.40
N ALA A 5 -16.70 20.34 -13.24
CA ALA A 5 -16.21 21.74 -13.22
C ALA A 5 -16.58 22.49 -11.94
N GLU A 6 -17.74 22.22 -11.35
CA GLU A 6 -18.16 22.86 -10.10
C GLU A 6 -17.29 22.43 -8.93
N LEU A 7 -17.03 21.12 -8.81
CA LEU A 7 -16.13 20.55 -7.80
C LEU A 7 -14.70 21.09 -7.98
N ALA A 8 -14.22 21.21 -9.21
CA ALA A 8 -12.92 21.77 -9.51
C ALA A 8 -12.79 23.21 -9.04
N ARG A 9 -13.86 24.02 -9.26
CA ARG A 9 -13.92 25.43 -8.79
C ARG A 9 -13.92 25.51 -7.27
N GLU A 10 -14.71 24.68 -6.59
CA GLU A 10 -14.75 24.67 -5.12
C GLU A 10 -13.40 24.29 -4.53
N ILE A 11 -12.73 23.26 -5.06
CA ILE A 11 -11.39 22.86 -4.62
C ILE A 11 -10.37 23.97 -4.86
N TYR A 12 -10.42 24.65 -6.00
CA TYR A 12 -9.56 25.77 -6.29
C TYR A 12 -9.72 26.91 -5.27
N LEU A 13 -10.96 27.25 -4.91
CA LEU A 13 -11.22 28.24 -3.87
C LEU A 13 -10.66 27.79 -2.51
N ARG A 14 -10.93 26.56 -2.10
CA ARG A 14 -10.47 26.01 -0.81
C ARG A 14 -8.96 25.98 -0.69
N GLN A 15 -8.25 25.61 -1.74
CA GLN A 15 -6.77 25.57 -1.73
C GLN A 15 -6.13 26.97 -1.76
N ASN A 16 -6.89 28.02 -2.12
CA ASN A 16 -6.46 29.40 -2.18
C ASN A 16 -7.23 30.29 -1.17
N PHE A 17 -7.27 29.87 0.10
CA PHE A 17 -7.89 30.63 1.21
C PHE A 17 -9.39 30.96 1.04
N GLY A 18 -10.09 30.36 0.08
CA GLY A 18 -11.47 30.70 -0.24
C GLY A 18 -11.63 31.98 -1.08
N ILE A 19 -10.52 32.52 -1.58
CA ILE A 19 -10.47 33.79 -2.31
C ILE A 19 -10.99 33.62 -3.74
N ALA A 20 -12.06 34.28 -4.09
CA ALA A 20 -12.62 34.34 -5.43
C ALA A 20 -12.00 35.45 -6.27
N ASN A 21 -11.76 36.62 -5.66
CA ASN A 21 -11.11 37.77 -6.24
C ASN A 21 -10.52 38.67 -5.14
N ALA A 22 -9.98 39.83 -5.49
CA ALA A 22 -9.30 40.74 -4.56
C ALA A 22 -10.17 41.25 -3.39
N GLU A 23 -11.48 41.20 -3.54
CA GLU A 23 -12.43 41.81 -2.57
C GLU A 23 -13.41 40.75 -1.98
N GLU A 24 -13.36 39.50 -2.47
CA GLU A 24 -14.37 38.52 -2.12
C GLU A 24 -13.75 37.17 -1.68
N ILE A 25 -14.13 36.73 -0.48
CA ILE A 25 -13.81 35.41 0.09
C ILE A 25 -15.12 34.65 0.25
N LEU A 26 -15.34 33.58 -0.56
CA LEU A 26 -16.62 32.89 -0.63
C LEU A 26 -16.79 31.79 0.41
N LEU A 27 -15.68 31.22 0.91
CA LEU A 27 -15.72 30.09 1.83
C LEU A 27 -14.42 29.94 2.62
N PRO A 28 -14.42 29.22 3.75
CA PRO A 28 -13.20 28.92 4.48
C PRO A 28 -12.25 28.07 3.62
N GLY A 29 -10.98 28.46 3.57
CA GLY A 29 -9.94 27.75 2.82
C GLY A 29 -8.59 27.80 3.53
N THR A 30 -7.60 27.15 2.93
CA THR A 30 -6.23 27.11 3.43
C THR A 30 -5.23 27.37 2.31
N ASN A 31 -3.96 27.54 2.63
CA ASN A 31 -2.90 27.55 1.62
C ASN A 31 -2.49 26.12 1.28
N ALA A 32 -3.14 25.56 0.29
CA ALA A 32 -2.83 24.22 -0.23
C ALA A 32 -2.39 24.27 -1.70
N LYS A 33 -1.82 25.39 -2.13
CA LYS A 33 -1.24 25.52 -3.49
C LYS A 33 0.03 24.68 -3.60
N MET A 34 0.15 24.00 -4.71
CA MET A 34 1.37 23.28 -5.07
C MET A 34 2.44 24.29 -5.50
N ASN A 35 3.66 24.17 -5.00
CA ASN A 35 4.78 24.94 -5.51
C ASN A 35 5.33 24.35 -6.82
N GLU A 36 6.16 25.12 -7.53
CA GLU A 36 6.68 24.74 -8.84
C GLU A 36 7.53 23.45 -8.81
N PHE A 37 8.31 23.23 -7.74
CA PHE A 37 9.10 22.01 -7.59
C PHE A 37 8.22 20.77 -7.40
N GLN A 38 7.15 20.88 -6.60
CA GLN A 38 6.18 19.80 -6.43
C GLN A 38 5.46 19.49 -7.77
N ALA A 39 5.07 20.53 -8.50
CA ALA A 39 4.44 20.38 -9.81
C ALA A 39 5.39 19.74 -10.83
N LEU A 40 6.65 20.19 -10.88
CA LEU A 40 7.67 19.62 -11.75
C LEU A 40 7.94 18.15 -11.44
N MET A 41 8.14 17.80 -10.19
CA MET A 41 8.33 16.40 -9.77
C MET A 41 7.13 15.53 -10.11
N GLY A 42 5.91 16.05 -9.93
CA GLY A 42 4.68 15.36 -10.32
C GLY A 42 4.64 15.08 -11.83
N LEU A 43 4.92 16.08 -12.65
CA LEU A 43 4.95 15.95 -14.12
C LEU A 43 6.04 14.99 -14.60
N LEU A 44 7.22 15.01 -13.99
CA LEU A 44 8.30 14.08 -14.30
C LEU A 44 7.93 12.65 -13.94
N ASN A 45 7.40 12.43 -12.75
CA ASN A 45 7.00 11.10 -12.29
C ASN A 45 5.88 10.50 -13.17
N LEU A 46 4.92 11.33 -13.63
CA LEU A 46 3.86 10.87 -14.54
C LEU A 46 4.40 10.29 -15.85
N LYS A 47 5.56 10.74 -16.33
CA LYS A 47 6.19 10.19 -17.56
C LYS A 47 6.65 8.74 -17.37
N TYR A 48 6.97 8.33 -16.15
CA TYR A 48 7.54 7.02 -15.83
C TYR A 48 6.57 6.07 -15.13
N VAL A 49 5.37 6.53 -14.78
CA VAL A 49 4.41 5.76 -13.96
C VAL A 49 4.04 4.41 -14.57
N GLU A 50 3.79 4.35 -15.88
CA GLU A 50 3.45 3.09 -16.56
C GLU A 50 4.64 2.13 -16.62
N GLN A 51 5.85 2.64 -16.83
CA GLN A 51 7.08 1.84 -16.79
C GLN A 51 7.29 1.26 -15.39
N GLU A 52 7.11 2.06 -14.36
CA GLU A 52 7.25 1.64 -12.97
C GLU A 52 6.21 0.59 -12.58
N ILE A 53 4.96 0.75 -13.00
CA ILE A 53 3.90 -0.25 -12.80
C ILE A 53 4.28 -1.58 -13.49
N ASN A 54 4.77 -1.53 -14.74
CA ASN A 54 5.17 -2.72 -15.47
C ASN A 54 6.39 -3.42 -14.84
N ASN A 55 7.35 -2.67 -14.33
CA ASN A 55 8.49 -3.23 -13.61
C ASN A 55 8.02 -3.95 -12.34
N ARG A 56 7.19 -3.32 -11.53
CA ARG A 56 6.61 -3.96 -10.33
C ARG A 56 5.77 -5.19 -10.67
N LYS A 57 5.02 -5.16 -11.77
CA LYS A 57 4.26 -6.32 -12.24
C LYS A 57 5.17 -7.54 -12.43
N LYS A 58 6.30 -7.40 -13.13
CA LYS A 58 7.27 -8.49 -13.32
C LYS A 58 7.78 -9.06 -11.99
N LYS A 59 8.05 -8.16 -11.02
CA LYS A 59 8.51 -8.57 -9.69
C LYS A 59 7.42 -9.31 -8.91
N VAL A 60 6.16 -8.87 -9.00
CA VAL A 60 5.01 -9.57 -8.43
C VAL A 60 4.82 -10.95 -9.05
N GLU A 61 4.99 -11.09 -10.36
CA GLU A 61 4.91 -12.38 -11.05
C GLU A 61 6.00 -13.36 -10.55
N LEU A 62 7.22 -12.85 -10.33
CA LEU A 62 8.31 -13.64 -9.76
C LEU A 62 8.00 -14.11 -8.33
N TYR A 63 7.54 -13.21 -7.45
CA TYR A 63 7.08 -13.58 -6.11
C TYR A 63 5.99 -14.65 -6.16
N ARG A 64 4.99 -14.49 -7.03
CA ARG A 64 3.90 -15.47 -7.18
C ARG A 64 4.41 -16.83 -7.62
N HIS A 65 5.39 -16.88 -8.52
CA HIS A 65 5.99 -18.11 -8.98
C HIS A 65 6.58 -18.94 -7.83
N TYR A 66 7.31 -18.30 -6.93
CA TYR A 66 7.93 -19.00 -5.80
C TYR A 66 6.92 -19.27 -4.66
N LEU A 67 6.18 -18.24 -4.24
CA LEU A 67 5.38 -18.31 -3.03
C LEU A 67 4.10 -19.13 -3.18
N SER A 68 3.59 -19.33 -4.39
CA SER A 68 2.41 -20.18 -4.62
C SER A 68 2.62 -21.65 -4.23
N LYS A 69 3.87 -22.09 -4.08
CA LYS A 69 4.26 -23.45 -3.71
C LYS A 69 4.42 -23.66 -2.20
N ILE A 70 4.43 -22.56 -1.42
CA ILE A 70 4.70 -22.63 0.03
C ILE A 70 3.38 -22.85 0.78
N PRO A 71 3.18 -24.01 1.45
CA PRO A 71 1.99 -24.26 2.24
C PRO A 71 1.83 -23.23 3.35
N GLY A 72 0.60 -22.72 3.53
CA GLY A 72 0.29 -21.74 4.55
C GLY A 72 0.56 -20.29 4.17
N ILE A 73 1.18 -20.02 3.01
CA ILE A 73 1.28 -18.66 2.43
C ILE A 73 0.17 -18.48 1.39
N LYS A 74 -0.79 -17.61 1.69
CA LYS A 74 -1.87 -17.29 0.74
C LYS A 74 -1.61 -15.97 0.03
N LEU A 75 -1.74 -15.97 -1.29
CA LEU A 75 -1.61 -14.81 -2.14
C LEU A 75 -3.00 -14.26 -2.47
N LEU A 76 -3.14 -12.93 -2.54
CA LEU A 76 -4.39 -12.33 -3.00
C LEU A 76 -4.63 -12.71 -4.47
N PRO A 77 -5.89 -13.00 -4.84
CA PRO A 77 -6.22 -13.36 -6.22
C PRO A 77 -6.00 -12.18 -7.16
N ASN A 78 -5.54 -12.47 -8.37
CA ASN A 78 -5.55 -11.48 -9.44
C ASN A 78 -6.99 -11.29 -9.93
N SER A 79 -7.34 -10.07 -10.29
CA SER A 79 -8.59 -9.76 -10.95
C SER A 79 -8.32 -9.01 -12.26
N GLU A 80 -8.79 -9.55 -13.37
CA GLU A 80 -8.71 -8.90 -14.69
C GLU A 80 -9.58 -7.64 -14.78
N LYS A 81 -10.54 -7.51 -13.85
CA LYS A 81 -11.44 -6.34 -13.79
C LYS A 81 -10.78 -5.11 -13.15
N ILE A 82 -9.56 -5.26 -12.61
CA ILE A 82 -8.86 -4.19 -11.88
C ILE A 82 -7.50 -3.97 -12.53
N LYS A 83 -7.23 -2.73 -12.98
CA LYS A 83 -5.88 -2.31 -13.36
C LYS A 83 -5.06 -2.12 -12.09
N GLN A 84 -4.20 -3.09 -11.77
CA GLN A 84 -3.33 -3.06 -10.60
C GLN A 84 -2.16 -2.10 -10.80
N ASN A 85 -1.79 -1.37 -9.75
CA ASN A 85 -0.58 -0.54 -9.72
C ASN A 85 0.61 -1.24 -9.04
N TYR A 86 0.39 -2.42 -8.45
CA TYR A 86 1.38 -3.23 -7.76
C TYR A 86 2.18 -2.46 -6.69
N ALA A 87 1.51 -1.52 -6.00
CA ALA A 87 2.16 -0.71 -4.96
C ALA A 87 2.51 -1.50 -3.70
N TYR A 88 1.79 -2.61 -3.45
CA TYR A 88 1.99 -3.52 -2.34
C TYR A 88 1.97 -4.97 -2.82
N PHE A 89 2.71 -5.83 -2.12
CA PHE A 89 2.64 -7.27 -2.30
C PHE A 89 2.30 -7.96 -0.98
N PRO A 90 1.01 -8.01 -0.61
CA PRO A 90 0.56 -8.65 0.62
C PRO A 90 0.50 -10.17 0.44
N ILE A 91 0.97 -10.88 1.47
CA ILE A 91 0.75 -12.30 1.71
C ILE A 91 -0.07 -12.47 2.99
N VAL A 92 -0.81 -13.56 3.10
CA VAL A 92 -1.52 -13.93 4.34
C VAL A 92 -0.87 -15.20 4.87
N VAL A 93 -0.33 -15.11 6.08
CA VAL A 93 0.33 -16.22 6.79
C VAL A 93 -0.73 -16.97 7.59
N THR A 94 -1.05 -18.19 7.18
CA THR A 94 -2.04 -19.02 7.85
C THR A 94 -1.38 -19.99 8.83
N GLU A 95 -2.19 -20.66 9.66
CA GLU A 95 -1.72 -21.64 10.65
C GLU A 95 -0.94 -22.80 10.01
N GLU A 96 -1.27 -23.15 8.77
CA GLU A 96 -0.58 -24.20 8.00
C GLU A 96 0.90 -23.90 7.74
N TYR A 97 1.28 -22.62 7.78
CA TYR A 97 2.68 -22.22 7.59
C TYR A 97 3.58 -22.67 8.76
N GLY A 98 3.02 -22.88 9.96
CA GLY A 98 3.74 -23.37 11.14
C GLY A 98 4.39 -22.31 11.99
N MET A 99 4.34 -21.03 11.59
CA MET A 99 4.67 -19.87 12.44
C MET A 99 3.72 -18.70 12.18
N THR A 100 3.60 -17.82 13.15
CA THR A 100 2.76 -16.62 13.04
C THR A 100 3.37 -15.60 12.11
N ARG A 101 2.54 -14.67 11.60
CA ARG A 101 2.97 -13.51 10.85
C ARG A 101 4.06 -12.71 11.59
N ASP A 102 3.95 -12.59 12.91
CA ASP A 102 4.89 -11.80 13.73
C ASP A 102 6.25 -12.50 13.85
N GLU A 103 6.25 -13.81 14.06
CA GLU A 103 7.48 -14.62 14.06
C GLU A 103 8.16 -14.57 12.69
N LEU A 104 7.39 -14.67 11.61
CA LEU A 104 7.92 -14.54 10.26
C LEU A 104 8.52 -13.15 10.01
N ALA A 105 7.86 -12.09 10.47
CA ALA A 105 8.41 -10.73 10.35
C ALA A 105 9.75 -10.59 11.08
N VAL A 106 9.88 -11.16 12.29
CA VAL A 106 11.15 -11.18 13.04
C VAL A 106 12.22 -12.01 12.32
N LYS A 107 11.83 -13.16 11.77
CA LYS A 107 12.73 -14.00 10.97
C LYS A 107 13.31 -13.23 9.78
N LEU A 108 12.47 -12.57 9.00
CA LEU A 108 12.91 -11.76 7.86
C LEU A 108 13.81 -10.59 8.28
N GLN A 109 13.51 -9.93 9.40
CA GLN A 109 14.33 -8.84 9.95
C GLN A 109 15.76 -9.29 10.32
N LYS A 110 15.94 -10.52 10.79
CA LYS A 110 17.28 -11.10 11.04
C LYS A 110 18.14 -11.20 9.78
N HIS A 111 17.50 -11.19 8.61
CA HIS A 111 18.17 -11.19 7.30
C HIS A 111 18.13 -9.81 6.63
N ASN A 112 17.94 -8.71 7.40
CA ASN A 112 17.82 -7.33 6.90
C ASN A 112 16.66 -7.10 5.91
N ILE A 113 15.61 -7.93 5.99
CA ILE A 113 14.39 -7.78 5.20
C ILE A 113 13.30 -7.23 6.12
N PHE A 114 12.76 -6.04 5.80
CA PHE A 114 11.81 -5.32 6.64
C PHE A 114 10.41 -5.30 6.02
N PRO A 115 9.61 -6.37 6.19
CA PRO A 115 8.24 -6.40 5.71
C PRO A 115 7.35 -5.49 6.54
N ARG A 116 6.19 -5.13 5.99
CA ARG A 116 5.24 -4.24 6.65
C ARG A 116 3.93 -4.93 6.95
N LYS A 117 3.39 -4.69 8.16
CA LYS A 117 2.08 -5.21 8.58
C LYS A 117 0.98 -4.26 8.10
N TYR A 118 0.68 -4.23 6.80
CA TYR A 118 -0.30 -3.31 6.24
C TYR A 118 -1.66 -4.00 6.00
N PHE A 119 -2.69 -3.63 6.75
CA PHE A 119 -2.67 -2.62 7.80
C PHE A 119 -2.99 -3.24 9.15
N TYR A 120 -2.10 -3.04 10.08
CA TYR A 120 -2.22 -3.47 11.46
C TYR A 120 -1.68 -2.36 12.38
N PRO A 121 -2.31 -2.09 13.55
CA PRO A 121 -3.57 -2.69 14.01
C PRO A 121 -4.79 -2.18 13.24
N LEU A 122 -5.97 -2.78 13.48
CA LEU A 122 -7.23 -2.25 12.94
C LEU A 122 -7.49 -0.83 13.46
N ILE A 123 -8.14 0.00 12.66
CA ILE A 123 -8.51 1.36 13.06
C ILE A 123 -9.37 1.35 14.33
N THR A 124 -10.24 0.34 14.48
CA THR A 124 -11.08 0.13 15.66
C THR A 124 -10.28 -0.12 16.93
N ASP A 125 -9.05 -0.58 16.81
CA ASP A 125 -8.15 -0.88 17.94
C ASP A 125 -7.25 0.32 18.31
N PHE A 126 -7.26 1.39 17.54
CA PHE A 126 -6.49 2.59 17.85
C PHE A 126 -6.93 3.20 19.17
N THR A 127 -5.98 3.57 20.00
CA THR A 127 -6.25 4.14 21.33
C THR A 127 -7.18 5.34 21.27
N CYS A 128 -7.04 6.21 20.24
CA CYS A 128 -7.89 7.37 20.03
C CYS A 128 -9.35 7.05 19.67
N TYR A 129 -9.62 5.83 19.20
CA TYR A 129 -10.98 5.35 18.87
C TYR A 129 -11.53 4.31 19.83
N ARG A 130 -10.75 3.91 20.85
CA ARG A 130 -11.16 2.90 21.82
C ARG A 130 -12.49 3.27 22.50
N GLY A 131 -13.44 2.33 22.47
CA GLY A 131 -14.79 2.53 23.01
C GLY A 131 -15.77 3.32 22.12
N ARG A 132 -15.33 3.87 20.99
CA ARG A 132 -16.21 4.57 20.03
C ARG A 132 -16.89 3.63 19.04
N TYR A 133 -16.28 2.50 18.76
CA TYR A 133 -16.82 1.47 17.88
C TYR A 133 -17.30 0.26 18.68
N ARG A 134 -18.52 -0.22 18.38
CA ARG A 134 -19.17 -1.35 19.08
C ARG A 134 -19.47 -2.53 18.14
N GLY A 135 -19.12 -2.44 16.87
CA GLY A 135 -19.31 -3.52 15.90
C GLY A 135 -18.17 -4.54 15.94
N ASP A 136 -18.42 -5.69 15.34
CA ASP A 136 -17.40 -6.71 15.10
C ASP A 136 -17.00 -6.73 13.61
N THR A 137 -15.71 -6.92 13.36
CA THR A 137 -15.14 -7.00 12.00
C THR A 137 -14.27 -8.25 11.87
N PRO A 138 -14.85 -9.46 11.98
CA PRO A 138 -14.08 -10.70 12.10
C PRO A 138 -13.17 -10.94 10.89
N ASN A 139 -13.64 -10.66 9.68
CA ASN A 139 -12.84 -10.82 8.46
C ASN A 139 -11.66 -9.84 8.42
N ALA A 140 -11.87 -8.58 8.78
CA ALA A 140 -10.80 -7.58 8.82
C ALA A 140 -9.77 -7.95 9.90
N ARG A 141 -10.20 -8.41 11.06
CA ARG A 141 -9.35 -8.88 12.15
C ARG A 141 -8.54 -10.09 11.73
N TYR A 142 -9.18 -11.08 11.12
CA TYR A 142 -8.50 -12.27 10.61
C TYR A 142 -7.35 -11.91 9.65
N ILE A 143 -7.59 -10.99 8.72
CA ILE A 143 -6.57 -10.52 7.78
C ILE A 143 -5.51 -9.65 8.48
N ALA A 144 -5.91 -8.70 9.31
CA ALA A 144 -4.96 -7.82 10.01
C ALA A 144 -3.94 -8.58 10.86
N ASP A 145 -4.36 -9.69 11.49
CA ASP A 145 -3.48 -10.52 12.31
C ASP A 145 -2.51 -11.38 11.48
N ARG A 146 -2.76 -11.56 10.17
CA ARG A 146 -2.03 -12.50 9.30
C ARG A 146 -1.36 -11.86 8.10
N VAL A 147 -1.72 -10.62 7.76
CA VAL A 147 -1.17 -9.95 6.58
C VAL A 147 0.26 -9.47 6.80
N LEU A 148 1.11 -9.70 5.80
CA LEU A 148 2.47 -9.18 5.74
C LEU A 148 2.76 -8.74 4.31
N CYS A 149 3.14 -7.47 4.13
CA CYS A 149 3.55 -6.96 2.82
C CYS A 149 5.05 -7.13 2.65
N LEU A 150 5.45 -7.90 1.64
CA LEU A 150 6.84 -8.07 1.27
C LEU A 150 7.36 -6.83 0.52
N PRO A 151 8.68 -6.57 0.55
CA PRO A 151 9.28 -5.46 -0.18
C PRO A 151 8.99 -5.55 -1.67
N ILE A 152 8.52 -4.44 -2.27
CA ILE A 152 8.23 -4.34 -3.70
C ILE A 152 8.47 -2.93 -4.21
N TRP A 153 9.31 -2.79 -5.25
CA TRP A 153 9.50 -1.59 -6.08
C TRP A 153 10.05 -2.02 -7.43
N GLY A 154 10.00 -1.14 -8.44
CA GLY A 154 10.39 -1.51 -9.80
C GLY A 154 11.86 -1.87 -10.00
N GLY A 155 12.74 -1.34 -9.15
CA GLY A 155 14.20 -1.58 -9.19
C GLY A 155 14.70 -2.68 -8.23
N ILE A 156 13.82 -3.43 -7.54
CA ILE A 156 14.29 -4.56 -6.72
C ILE A 156 14.91 -5.64 -7.63
N GLU A 157 16.07 -6.14 -7.26
CA GLU A 157 16.74 -7.17 -8.04
C GLU A 157 16.04 -8.53 -7.90
N ASN A 158 16.10 -9.36 -8.96
CA ASN A 158 15.48 -10.68 -8.92
C ASN A 158 16.10 -11.56 -7.84
N ILE A 159 17.41 -11.47 -7.64
CA ILE A 159 18.13 -12.24 -6.63
C ILE A 159 17.66 -11.91 -5.21
N ASP A 160 17.27 -10.66 -4.93
CA ASP A 160 16.72 -10.29 -3.63
C ASP A 160 15.35 -10.93 -3.41
N ILE A 161 14.52 -11.01 -4.46
CA ILE A 161 13.22 -11.69 -4.40
C ILE A 161 13.40 -13.18 -4.18
N GLU A 162 14.35 -13.80 -4.87
CA GLU A 162 14.69 -15.23 -4.71
C GLU A 162 15.14 -15.51 -3.28
N LEU A 163 16.05 -14.71 -2.74
CA LEU A 163 16.50 -14.81 -1.35
C LEU A 163 15.34 -14.67 -0.34
N ILE A 164 14.44 -13.70 -0.56
CA ILE A 164 13.26 -13.52 0.30
C ILE A 164 12.39 -14.78 0.26
N CYS A 165 12.19 -15.35 -0.93
CA CYS A 165 11.36 -16.55 -1.10
C CYS A 165 12.03 -17.79 -0.50
N GLU A 166 13.34 -17.96 -0.64
CA GLU A 166 14.11 -19.04 0.02
C GLU A 166 13.98 -18.98 1.54
N ILE A 167 14.12 -17.79 2.14
CA ILE A 167 13.94 -17.60 3.59
C ILE A 167 12.52 -17.96 4.03
N LEU A 168 11.52 -17.67 3.21
CA LEU A 168 10.13 -18.05 3.47
C LEU A 168 9.91 -19.57 3.33
N GLU A 169 10.61 -20.24 2.43
CA GLU A 169 10.51 -21.69 2.22
C GLU A 169 11.22 -22.50 3.31
N LEU A 170 12.35 -21.99 3.81
CA LEU A 170 13.10 -22.64 4.89
C LEU A 170 12.29 -22.59 6.19
N LYS A 171 11.50 -23.64 6.43
CA LYS A 171 10.87 -23.87 7.74
C LYS A 171 11.97 -24.31 8.71
N VAL A 172 12.20 -23.55 9.76
CA VAL A 172 13.06 -23.96 10.88
C VAL A 172 12.33 -24.98 11.71
#